data_8437acad00f1c42e69408f89e8c59afd
#
_entry.id   8437acad00f1c42e69408f89e8c59afd
#
_cell.length_a   1.000
_cell.length_b   1.000
_cell.length_c   1.000
_cell.angle_alpha   90.00
_cell.angle_beta   90.00
_cell.angle_gamma   90.00
#
_symmetry.space_group_name_H-M   'P 1'
#
loop_
_entity.id
_entity.type
_entity.pdbx_description
1 polymer ?
#
loop_
_entity_poly.entity_id
_entity_poly.type
_entity_poly.pdbx_seq_one_letter_code
_entity_poly.pdbx_strand_id
1 'polypeptide(L)'
;MQTNQNSTPMSDQLAQITERQCQTAPAAYSDLKALFLNCTLNRTPVLSHTRGVIDIAKAIFEANGVETKVIRPVDYDIAAGLGVDMAQTPEWDKDDWPQIQKEIDATDILVLCTSVWLGEKSSVCNRVLERMYGYTHLLNAKGQYRDYGKVGATLITGNEDGVKHCAMNILFSLSHIGYTIPPQADAGWLGEVGPGPSYLDPGSGGPENDFTNRNTTFLIWNCMHLARMLKDNGGIPAHGNQPDAWDAGCKTDFKNPEHKR
;
A
#
# COMPACT_ATOMS: atom_id res chain seq x y z
N MET A 1 25.56 -7.30 -6.11
CA MET A 1 24.64 -8.27 -5.49
C MET A 1 24.85 -8.20 -3.98
N GLN A 2 24.10 -7.33 -3.28
CA GLN A 2 24.09 -7.34 -1.81
C GLN A 2 23.03 -8.34 -1.38
N THR A 3 23.49 -9.41 -0.77
CA THR A 3 22.67 -10.44 -0.15
C THR A 3 21.72 -9.80 0.86
N ASN A 4 20.45 -10.09 0.72
CA ASN A 4 19.33 -9.70 1.57
C ASN A 4 19.54 -10.29 3.00
N GLN A 5 20.41 -9.69 3.79
CA GLN A 5 20.59 -10.03 5.20
C GLN A 5 19.50 -9.30 5.96
N ASN A 6 18.54 -10.01 6.53
CA ASN A 6 17.48 -9.65 7.45
C ASN A 6 16.03 -9.70 6.92
N SER A 7 15.65 -10.74 6.16
CA SER A 7 14.22 -11.07 6.02
C SER A 7 13.77 -11.82 7.28
N THR A 8 12.63 -11.43 7.84
CA THR A 8 12.00 -12.17 8.93
C THR A 8 11.42 -13.46 8.36
N PRO A 9 11.90 -14.64 8.78
CA PRO A 9 11.34 -15.89 8.28
C PRO A 9 9.92 -16.06 8.80
N MET A 10 9.07 -16.61 7.95
CA MET A 10 7.74 -17.09 8.32
C MET A 10 7.91 -18.26 9.31
N SER A 11 7.06 -18.37 10.33
CA SER A 11 7.05 -19.56 11.20
C SER A 11 6.73 -20.81 10.39
N ASP A 12 7.27 -21.97 10.81
CA ASP A 12 7.01 -23.26 10.12
C ASP A 12 5.52 -23.55 9.97
N GLN A 13 4.72 -23.24 10.97
CA GLN A 13 3.27 -23.42 10.93
C GLN A 13 2.62 -22.55 9.86
N LEU A 14 2.98 -21.28 9.80
CA LEU A 14 2.42 -20.36 8.80
C LEU A 14 2.89 -20.72 7.39
N ALA A 15 4.14 -21.16 7.23
CA ALA A 15 4.67 -21.65 5.96
C ALA A 15 3.87 -22.86 5.43
N GLN A 16 3.57 -23.84 6.30
CA GLN A 16 2.74 -25.00 5.94
C GLN A 16 1.29 -24.61 5.58
N ILE A 17 0.70 -23.64 6.29
CA ILE A 17 -0.62 -23.09 5.95
C ILE A 17 -0.58 -22.45 4.56
N THR A 18 0.41 -21.58 4.31
CA THR A 18 0.60 -20.89 3.04
C THR A 18 0.75 -21.88 1.88
N GLU A 19 1.60 -22.90 2.04
CA GLU A 19 1.79 -23.93 1.02
C GLU A 19 0.49 -24.66 0.66
N ARG A 20 -0.27 -25.10 1.66
CA ARG A 20 -1.57 -25.76 1.43
C ARG A 20 -2.57 -24.85 0.72
N GLN A 21 -2.62 -23.57 1.09
CA GLN A 21 -3.49 -22.60 0.44
C GLN A 21 -3.09 -22.37 -1.02
N CYS A 22 -1.79 -22.28 -1.31
CA CYS A 22 -1.29 -22.15 -2.70
C CYS A 22 -1.66 -23.36 -3.57
N GLN A 23 -1.56 -24.58 -3.04
CA GLN A 23 -1.93 -25.80 -3.77
C GLN A 23 -3.41 -25.87 -4.16
N THR A 24 -4.28 -25.19 -3.42
CA THR A 24 -5.73 -25.15 -3.64
C THR A 24 -6.23 -23.79 -4.12
N ALA A 25 -5.33 -22.94 -4.57
CA ALA A 25 -5.65 -21.60 -5.03
C ALA A 25 -6.65 -21.63 -6.21
N PRO A 26 -7.71 -20.82 -6.20
CA PRO A 26 -8.77 -20.88 -7.21
C PRO A 26 -8.37 -20.26 -8.56
N ALA A 27 -7.24 -19.54 -8.61
CA ALA A 27 -6.74 -18.87 -9.80
C ALA A 27 -5.21 -18.77 -9.80
N ALA A 28 -4.61 -18.44 -10.94
CA ALA A 28 -3.20 -18.10 -11.05
C ALA A 28 -2.99 -16.60 -10.78
N TYR A 29 -1.93 -16.25 -10.03
CA TYR A 29 -1.60 -14.86 -9.67
C TYR A 29 -0.23 -14.42 -10.15
N SER A 30 0.49 -15.26 -10.90
CA SER A 30 1.89 -15.05 -11.28
C SER A 30 2.13 -13.87 -12.24
N ASP A 31 1.08 -13.31 -12.82
CA ASP A 31 1.15 -12.10 -13.64
C ASP A 31 0.78 -10.83 -12.86
N LEU A 32 0.51 -10.95 -11.55
CA LEU A 32 0.29 -9.80 -10.67
C LEU A 32 1.60 -9.28 -10.11
N LYS A 33 1.60 -7.98 -9.80
CA LYS A 33 2.71 -7.28 -9.17
C LYS A 33 2.26 -6.54 -7.93
N ALA A 34 2.99 -6.68 -6.83
CA ALA A 34 2.72 -6.00 -5.58
C ALA A 34 3.90 -5.14 -5.13
N LEU A 35 3.61 -3.90 -4.74
CA LEU A 35 4.57 -2.97 -4.16
C LEU A 35 4.25 -2.69 -2.70
N PHE A 36 5.24 -2.84 -1.84
CA PHE A 36 5.20 -2.38 -0.46
C PHE A 36 5.98 -1.08 -0.32
N LEU A 37 5.34 -0.04 0.21
CA LEU A 37 6.03 1.17 0.63
C LEU A 37 6.22 1.14 2.15
N ASN A 38 7.44 0.83 2.59
CA ASN A 38 7.81 0.79 4.01
C ASN A 38 8.09 2.19 4.53
N CYS A 39 7.07 2.85 5.05
CA CYS A 39 7.11 4.22 5.55
C CYS A 39 7.66 4.31 7.00
N THR A 40 8.71 3.58 7.31
CA THR A 40 9.49 3.76 8.55
C THR A 40 10.20 5.10 8.55
N LEU A 41 10.53 5.64 9.74
CA LEU A 41 11.26 6.91 9.87
C LEU A 41 12.77 6.78 9.66
N ASN A 42 13.32 5.59 9.85
CA ASN A 42 14.75 5.36 9.77
C ASN A 42 15.19 4.92 8.38
N ARG A 43 16.30 5.48 7.89
CA ARG A 43 16.94 5.05 6.65
C ARG A 43 17.60 3.66 6.78
N THR A 44 17.79 3.00 5.65
CA THR A 44 18.62 1.79 5.54
C THR A 44 20.07 2.11 6.01
N PRO A 45 20.74 1.26 6.80
CA PRO A 45 20.39 -0.13 7.15
C PRO A 45 19.66 -0.30 8.50
N VAL A 46 19.19 0.78 9.14
CA VAL A 46 18.54 0.70 10.45
C VAL A 46 17.33 -0.23 10.40
N LEU A 47 17.19 -1.07 11.44
CA LEU A 47 16.06 -2.01 11.57
C LEU A 47 14.71 -1.29 11.45
N SER A 48 13.79 -1.92 10.74
CA SER A 48 12.39 -1.51 10.66
C SER A 48 11.50 -2.64 11.15
N HIS A 49 10.80 -2.44 12.24
CA HIS A 49 9.84 -3.43 12.75
C HIS A 49 8.68 -3.67 11.79
N THR A 50 8.23 -2.64 11.10
CA THR A 50 7.23 -2.74 10.02
C THR A 50 7.71 -3.66 8.88
N ARG A 51 9.03 -3.72 8.62
CA ARG A 51 9.60 -4.63 7.63
C ARG A 51 9.33 -6.10 7.97
N GLY A 52 9.27 -6.47 9.24
CA GLY A 52 8.98 -7.84 9.66
C GLY A 52 7.59 -8.32 9.21
N VAL A 53 6.56 -7.48 9.37
CA VAL A 53 5.20 -7.80 8.87
C VAL A 53 5.16 -7.80 7.34
N ILE A 54 5.91 -6.89 6.70
CA ILE A 54 6.04 -6.86 5.24
C ILE A 54 6.64 -8.17 4.73
N ASP A 55 7.67 -8.70 5.38
CA ASP A 55 8.35 -9.93 4.94
C ASP A 55 7.40 -11.14 4.97
N ILE A 56 6.54 -11.23 5.97
CA ILE A 56 5.49 -12.27 6.05
C ILE A 56 4.49 -12.10 4.89
N ALA A 57 3.97 -10.89 4.70
CA ALA A 57 3.02 -10.60 3.63
C ALA A 57 3.62 -10.86 2.23
N LYS A 58 4.88 -10.45 2.05
CA LYS A 58 5.67 -10.68 0.84
C LYS A 58 5.82 -12.17 0.55
N ALA A 59 6.16 -12.97 1.55
CA ALA A 59 6.33 -14.41 1.40
C ALA A 59 5.03 -15.10 0.94
N ILE A 60 3.86 -14.65 1.40
CA ILE A 60 2.56 -15.18 0.95
C ILE A 60 2.31 -14.82 -0.52
N PHE A 61 2.58 -13.59 -0.94
CA PHE A 61 2.49 -13.20 -2.35
C PHE A 61 3.42 -14.03 -3.24
N GLU A 62 4.69 -14.16 -2.85
CA GLU A 62 5.71 -14.88 -3.62
C GLU A 62 5.42 -16.37 -3.72
N ALA A 63 4.86 -16.99 -2.68
CA ALA A 63 4.40 -18.38 -2.71
C ALA A 63 3.30 -18.60 -3.76
N ASN A 64 2.53 -17.57 -4.10
CA ASN A 64 1.53 -17.57 -5.18
C ASN A 64 2.07 -17.06 -6.53
N GLY A 65 3.38 -16.85 -6.64
CA GLY A 65 4.04 -16.41 -7.87
C GLY A 65 3.93 -14.91 -8.16
N VAL A 66 3.37 -14.10 -7.26
CA VAL A 66 3.25 -12.64 -7.42
C VAL A 66 4.64 -12.00 -7.34
N GLU A 67 4.98 -11.17 -8.33
CA GLU A 67 6.21 -10.37 -8.29
C GLU A 67 6.09 -9.30 -7.19
N THR A 68 7.07 -9.23 -6.28
CA THR A 68 7.02 -8.28 -5.16
C THR A 68 8.22 -7.34 -5.14
N LYS A 69 7.97 -6.08 -4.76
CA LYS A 69 9.01 -5.09 -4.50
C LYS A 69 8.74 -4.37 -3.18
N VAL A 70 9.81 -4.04 -2.46
CA VAL A 70 9.74 -3.22 -1.25
C VAL A 70 10.59 -1.97 -1.46
N ILE A 71 9.98 -0.80 -1.29
CA ILE A 71 10.67 0.49 -1.30
C ILE A 71 10.55 1.09 0.09
N ARG A 72 11.63 1.71 0.56
CA ARG A 72 11.67 2.50 1.80
C ARG A 72 11.76 3.98 1.42
N PRO A 73 10.63 4.74 1.40
CA PRO A 73 10.60 6.10 0.88
C PRO A 73 11.55 7.07 1.58
N VAL A 74 11.84 6.85 2.88
CA VAL A 74 12.80 7.68 3.63
C VAL A 74 14.24 7.60 3.10
N ASP A 75 14.58 6.60 2.28
CA ASP A 75 15.89 6.50 1.62
C ASP A 75 16.03 7.47 0.43
N TYR A 76 14.94 8.09 0.00
CA TYR A 76 14.84 9.00 -1.14
C TYR A 76 14.64 10.44 -0.67
N ASP A 77 15.11 11.41 -1.46
CA ASP A 77 14.88 12.83 -1.21
C ASP A 77 13.55 13.22 -1.86
N ILE A 78 12.46 13.07 -1.11
CA ILE A 78 11.10 13.36 -1.56
C ILE A 78 10.73 14.80 -1.18
N ALA A 79 10.63 15.68 -2.16
CA ALA A 79 10.21 17.05 -1.98
C ALA A 79 8.75 17.15 -1.50
N ALA A 80 8.45 18.18 -0.71
CA ALA A 80 7.06 18.51 -0.35
C ALA A 80 6.37 19.20 -1.54
N GLY A 81 5.06 18.95 -1.69
CA GLY A 81 4.27 19.61 -2.72
C GLY A 81 3.40 18.65 -3.52
N LEU A 82 2.58 19.21 -4.41
CA LEU A 82 1.61 18.47 -5.22
C LEU A 82 1.98 18.40 -6.71
N GLY A 83 3.14 18.91 -7.09
CA GLY A 83 3.64 18.79 -8.46
C GLY A 83 4.05 17.34 -8.80
N VAL A 84 3.92 16.97 -10.07
CA VAL A 84 4.35 15.64 -10.55
C VAL A 84 5.86 15.44 -10.30
N ASP A 85 6.63 16.47 -10.57
CA ASP A 85 8.07 16.55 -10.27
C ASP A 85 8.37 17.93 -9.67
N MET A 86 8.65 17.97 -8.39
CA MET A 86 8.92 19.21 -7.66
C MET A 86 10.28 19.80 -8.01
N ALA A 87 11.22 19.02 -8.56
CA ALA A 87 12.49 19.56 -9.06
C ALA A 87 12.32 20.48 -10.27
N GLN A 88 11.13 20.54 -10.85
CA GLN A 88 10.77 21.51 -11.89
C GLN A 88 10.25 22.84 -11.32
N THR A 89 10.18 22.97 -9.99
CA THR A 89 9.74 24.21 -9.32
C THR A 89 10.95 24.95 -8.71
N PRO A 90 10.88 26.28 -8.52
CA PRO A 90 11.98 27.05 -7.95
C PRO A 90 12.33 26.71 -6.49
N GLU A 91 11.43 26.05 -5.79
CA GLU A 91 11.58 25.74 -4.36
C GLU A 91 12.47 24.52 -4.08
N TRP A 92 12.69 23.66 -5.10
CA TRP A 92 13.34 22.37 -4.90
C TRP A 92 14.38 22.09 -5.99
N ASP A 93 15.62 21.81 -5.57
CA ASP A 93 16.70 21.42 -6.49
C ASP A 93 16.64 19.94 -6.88
N LYS A 94 15.94 19.12 -6.08
CA LYS A 94 15.87 17.68 -6.25
C LYS A 94 14.54 17.11 -5.77
N ASP A 95 14.03 16.12 -6.50
CA ASP A 95 12.87 15.32 -6.11
C ASP A 95 13.00 13.89 -6.67
N ASP A 96 13.16 12.92 -5.79
CA ASP A 96 13.25 11.51 -6.19
C ASP A 96 11.86 10.84 -6.31
N TRP A 97 10.76 11.57 -6.02
CA TRP A 97 9.41 11.02 -6.08
C TRP A 97 9.01 10.40 -7.43
N PRO A 98 9.34 10.99 -8.58
CA PRO A 98 8.99 10.40 -9.88
C PRO A 98 9.49 8.96 -10.06
N GLN A 99 10.62 8.59 -9.42
CA GLN A 99 11.14 7.22 -9.46
C GLN A 99 10.24 6.26 -8.68
N ILE A 100 9.75 6.69 -7.50
CA ILE A 100 8.83 5.89 -6.68
C ILE A 100 7.48 5.78 -7.39
N GLN A 101 6.98 6.88 -7.95
CA GLN A 101 5.71 6.89 -8.67
C GLN A 101 5.72 5.92 -9.86
N LYS A 102 6.82 5.84 -10.59
CA LYS A 102 6.99 4.87 -11.69
C LYS A 102 6.81 3.42 -11.22
N GLU A 103 7.31 3.09 -10.03
CA GLU A 103 7.13 1.77 -9.45
C GLU A 103 5.68 1.53 -9.01
N ILE A 104 5.02 2.55 -8.44
CA ILE A 104 3.59 2.51 -8.10
C ILE A 104 2.75 2.26 -9.37
N ASP A 105 3.09 2.94 -10.46
CA ASP A 105 2.36 2.80 -11.74
C ASP A 105 2.43 1.40 -12.32
N ALA A 106 3.56 0.73 -12.11
CA ALA A 106 3.84 -0.60 -12.66
C ALA A 106 3.17 -1.76 -11.89
N THR A 107 2.46 -1.47 -10.79
CA THR A 107 1.90 -2.51 -9.91
C THR A 107 0.38 -2.62 -9.98
N ASP A 108 -0.14 -3.83 -9.72
CA ASP A 108 -1.56 -4.12 -9.58
C ASP A 108 -2.03 -3.90 -8.13
N ILE A 109 -1.11 -4.10 -7.14
CA ILE A 109 -1.40 -4.04 -5.71
C ILE A 109 -0.40 -3.11 -5.03
N LEU A 110 -0.90 -2.13 -4.28
CA LEU A 110 -0.10 -1.24 -3.44
C LEU A 110 -0.42 -1.46 -1.97
N VAL A 111 0.61 -1.76 -1.18
CA VAL A 111 0.48 -1.90 0.28
C VAL A 111 1.28 -0.78 0.96
N LEU A 112 0.58 0.19 1.56
CA LEU A 112 1.21 1.23 2.37
C LEU A 112 1.47 0.69 3.78
N CYS A 113 2.73 0.68 4.20
CA CYS A 113 3.15 0.09 5.47
C CYS A 113 3.74 1.17 6.36
N THR A 114 3.22 1.33 7.58
CA THR A 114 3.63 2.40 8.49
C THR A 114 3.80 1.92 9.92
N SER A 115 4.63 2.64 10.66
CA SER A 115 4.63 2.59 12.13
C SER A 115 3.67 3.63 12.70
N VAL A 116 3.12 3.34 13.88
CA VAL A 116 2.30 4.29 14.65
C VAL A 116 3.21 5.23 15.42
N TRP A 117 2.91 6.52 15.37
CA TRP A 117 3.56 7.59 16.14
C TRP A 117 2.52 8.53 16.69
N LEU A 118 2.41 8.63 18.03
CA LEU A 118 1.39 9.47 18.69
C LEU A 118 -0.04 9.20 18.21
N GLY A 119 -0.37 7.92 17.98
CA GLY A 119 -1.67 7.50 17.44
C GLY A 119 -1.85 7.68 15.94
N GLU A 120 -0.86 8.25 15.23
CA GLU A 120 -0.90 8.58 13.81
C GLU A 120 0.11 7.77 12.98
N LYS A 121 -0.14 7.67 11.67
CA LYS A 121 0.84 7.15 10.71
C LYS A 121 2.07 8.05 10.65
N SER A 122 3.19 7.50 10.26
CA SER A 122 4.45 8.25 10.15
C SER A 122 4.36 9.46 9.20
N SER A 123 5.18 10.47 9.43
CA SER A 123 5.32 11.62 8.51
C SER A 123 5.77 11.19 7.11
N VAL A 124 6.53 10.11 6.99
CA VAL A 124 6.92 9.51 5.70
C VAL A 124 5.69 8.98 4.97
N CYS A 125 4.76 8.31 5.67
CA CYS A 125 3.51 7.84 5.07
C CYS A 125 2.62 9.01 4.63
N ASN A 126 2.53 10.06 5.43
CA ASN A 126 1.83 11.28 5.04
C ASN A 126 2.42 11.89 3.77
N ARG A 127 3.76 12.04 3.70
CA ARG A 127 4.46 12.54 2.53
C ARG A 127 4.17 11.71 1.29
N VAL A 128 4.16 10.39 1.42
CA VAL A 128 3.81 9.47 0.31
C VAL A 128 2.39 9.74 -0.18
N LEU A 129 1.39 9.82 0.72
CA LEU A 129 0.00 10.09 0.35
C LEU A 129 -0.18 11.46 -0.31
N GLU A 130 0.48 12.50 0.21
CA GLU A 130 0.46 13.85 -0.38
C GLU A 130 1.03 13.83 -1.80
N ARG A 131 2.14 13.13 -2.01
CA ARG A 131 2.77 13.02 -3.33
C ARG A 131 1.92 12.22 -4.31
N MET A 132 1.30 11.13 -3.87
CA MET A 132 0.34 10.36 -4.69
C MET A 132 -0.86 11.24 -5.08
N TYR A 133 -1.38 12.06 -4.15
CA TYR A 133 -2.49 12.96 -4.44
C TYR A 133 -2.15 13.96 -5.55
N GLY A 134 -0.92 14.41 -5.65
CA GLY A 134 -0.45 15.31 -6.72
C GLY A 134 -0.66 14.77 -8.14
N TYR A 135 -0.86 13.47 -8.30
CA TYR A 135 -1.08 12.81 -9.60
C TYR A 135 -2.56 12.57 -9.94
N THR A 136 -3.49 12.94 -9.07
CA THR A 136 -4.92 12.65 -9.25
C THR A 136 -5.57 13.38 -10.42
N HIS A 137 -4.95 14.46 -10.90
CA HIS A 137 -5.41 15.18 -12.10
C HIS A 137 -5.07 14.43 -13.40
N LEU A 138 -4.20 13.42 -13.34
CA LEU A 138 -3.85 12.59 -14.50
C LEU A 138 -4.87 11.45 -14.64
N LEU A 139 -5.43 11.32 -15.84
CA LEU A 139 -6.40 10.28 -16.12
C LEU A 139 -5.77 9.09 -16.85
N ASN A 140 -6.40 7.92 -16.75
CA ASN A 140 -6.03 6.74 -17.52
C ASN A 140 -6.57 6.83 -18.94
N ALA A 141 -6.22 5.86 -19.80
CA ALA A 141 -6.66 5.84 -21.19
C ALA A 141 -8.19 5.73 -21.40
N LYS A 142 -8.94 5.46 -20.32
CA LYS A 142 -10.41 5.39 -20.33
C LYS A 142 -11.07 6.69 -19.84
N GLY A 143 -10.29 7.75 -19.55
CA GLY A 143 -10.80 9.00 -18.99
C GLY A 143 -11.23 8.90 -17.52
N GLN A 144 -10.76 7.89 -16.79
CA GLN A 144 -10.99 7.69 -15.35
C GLN A 144 -9.77 8.12 -14.56
N TYR A 145 -9.89 8.26 -13.23
CA TYR A 145 -8.72 8.44 -12.37
C TYR A 145 -7.70 7.33 -12.60
N ARG A 146 -6.40 7.71 -12.64
CA ARG A 146 -5.31 6.86 -13.12
C ARG A 146 -5.18 5.52 -12.41
N ASP A 147 -5.49 5.47 -11.11
CA ASP A 147 -5.31 4.28 -10.27
C ASP A 147 -6.54 3.36 -10.23
N TYR A 148 -7.59 3.67 -11.01
CA TYR A 148 -8.73 2.77 -11.17
C TYR A 148 -8.27 1.42 -11.75
N GLY A 149 -8.69 0.34 -11.10
CA GLY A 149 -8.29 -1.02 -11.45
C GLY A 149 -7.13 -1.57 -10.64
N LYS A 150 -6.53 -0.75 -9.75
CA LYS A 150 -5.51 -1.20 -8.78
C LYS A 150 -6.14 -1.48 -7.42
N VAL A 151 -5.47 -2.28 -6.61
CA VAL A 151 -5.87 -2.67 -5.26
C VAL A 151 -4.99 -1.98 -4.24
N GLY A 152 -5.60 -1.42 -3.18
CA GLY A 152 -4.90 -0.75 -2.09
C GLY A 152 -5.13 -1.41 -0.73
N ALA A 153 -4.08 -1.51 0.09
CA ALA A 153 -4.10 -2.11 1.42
C ALA A 153 -3.06 -1.47 2.34
N THR A 154 -3.08 -1.84 3.64
CA THR A 154 -2.11 -1.31 4.59
C THR A 154 -1.67 -2.33 5.64
N LEU A 155 -0.39 -2.23 6.05
CA LEU A 155 0.21 -2.97 7.16
C LEU A 155 0.75 -1.98 8.20
N ILE A 156 0.46 -2.21 9.48
CA ILE A 156 0.75 -1.24 10.54
C ILE A 156 1.40 -1.92 11.73
N THR A 157 2.45 -1.32 12.27
CA THR A 157 3.09 -1.78 13.51
C THR A 157 3.23 -0.64 14.51
N GLY A 158 3.11 -0.93 15.80
CA GLY A 158 3.28 0.05 16.86
C GLY A 158 3.33 -0.57 18.24
N ASN A 159 3.62 0.27 19.23
CA ASN A 159 3.62 -0.08 20.66
C ASN A 159 2.63 0.77 21.46
N GLU A 160 1.66 1.39 20.77
CA GLU A 160 0.61 2.21 21.37
C GLU A 160 -0.64 2.20 20.48
N ASP A 161 -1.74 2.69 20.97
CA ASP A 161 -2.98 2.77 20.22
C ASP A 161 -2.84 3.59 18.93
N GLY A 162 -3.64 3.24 17.92
CA GLY A 162 -3.68 4.01 16.68
C GLY A 162 -3.68 3.17 15.40
N VAL A 163 -3.50 1.84 15.49
CA VAL A 163 -3.51 0.97 14.30
C VAL A 163 -4.76 1.20 13.45
N LYS A 164 -5.95 1.18 14.05
CA LYS A 164 -7.21 1.36 13.31
C LYS A 164 -7.42 2.80 12.83
N HIS A 165 -6.95 3.79 13.58
CA HIS A 165 -6.97 5.19 13.14
C HIS A 165 -6.08 5.37 11.90
N CYS A 166 -4.86 4.87 11.92
CA CYS A 166 -3.97 4.88 10.77
C CYS A 166 -4.58 4.14 9.57
N ALA A 167 -5.17 2.96 9.80
CA ALA A 167 -5.79 2.16 8.76
C ALA A 167 -6.93 2.91 8.08
N MET A 168 -7.88 3.47 8.85
CA MET A 168 -9.00 4.24 8.30
C MET A 168 -8.52 5.38 7.41
N ASN A 169 -7.53 6.14 7.88
CA ASN A 169 -7.00 7.27 7.14
C ASN A 169 -6.29 6.85 5.84
N ILE A 170 -5.44 5.82 5.89
CA ILE A 170 -4.71 5.31 4.72
C ILE A 170 -5.70 4.74 3.69
N LEU A 171 -6.63 3.89 4.13
CA LEU A 171 -7.59 3.23 3.23
C LEU A 171 -8.56 4.24 2.60
N PHE A 172 -9.01 5.25 3.35
CA PHE A 172 -9.78 6.37 2.81
C PHE A 172 -8.98 7.12 1.74
N SER A 173 -7.73 7.47 2.02
CA SER A 173 -6.86 8.18 1.07
C SER A 173 -6.66 7.38 -0.22
N LEU A 174 -6.35 6.08 -0.11
CA LEU A 174 -6.20 5.19 -1.25
C LEU A 174 -7.48 5.09 -2.08
N SER A 175 -8.63 4.89 -1.42
CA SER A 175 -9.94 4.86 -2.09
C SER A 175 -10.24 6.18 -2.80
N HIS A 176 -9.95 7.32 -2.15
CA HIS A 176 -10.17 8.64 -2.72
C HIS A 176 -9.38 8.90 -4.00
N ILE A 177 -8.15 8.39 -4.09
CA ILE A 177 -7.30 8.56 -5.29
C ILE A 177 -7.50 7.46 -6.34
N GLY A 178 -8.45 6.52 -6.12
CA GLY A 178 -8.89 5.59 -7.15
C GLY A 178 -8.59 4.10 -6.93
N TYR A 179 -7.91 3.73 -5.84
CA TYR A 179 -7.68 2.31 -5.51
C TYR A 179 -8.95 1.62 -5.06
N THR A 180 -9.12 0.37 -5.47
CA THR A 180 -10.16 -0.51 -4.94
C THR A 180 -9.68 -1.15 -3.64
N ILE A 181 -10.48 -1.05 -2.59
CA ILE A 181 -10.14 -1.55 -1.26
C ILE A 181 -10.81 -2.91 -1.04
N PRO A 182 -10.05 -3.99 -0.82
CA PRO A 182 -10.62 -5.31 -0.56
C PRO A 182 -11.22 -5.41 0.84
N PRO A 183 -12.03 -6.44 1.13
CA PRO A 183 -12.40 -6.77 2.51
C PRO A 183 -11.15 -7.00 3.36
N GLN A 184 -11.19 -6.57 4.64
CA GLN A 184 -10.09 -6.74 5.59
C GLN A 184 -8.74 -6.19 5.05
N ALA A 185 -8.79 -5.01 4.47
CA ALA A 185 -7.67 -4.36 3.79
C ALA A 185 -6.58 -3.83 4.73
N ASP A 186 -6.69 -4.10 6.04
CA ASP A 186 -5.68 -3.74 7.02
C ASP A 186 -5.29 -4.96 7.87
N ALA A 187 -4.00 -5.05 8.16
CA ALA A 187 -3.45 -5.92 9.18
C ALA A 187 -2.35 -5.18 9.95
N GLY A 188 -2.09 -5.62 11.17
CA GLY A 188 -1.05 -4.99 11.96
C GLY A 188 -0.83 -5.69 13.28
N TRP A 189 0.24 -5.24 13.94
CA TRP A 189 0.63 -5.69 15.27
C TRP A 189 0.79 -4.49 16.19
N LEU A 190 0.29 -4.65 17.40
CA LEU A 190 0.42 -3.66 18.45
C LEU A 190 1.06 -4.31 19.66
N GLY A 191 2.23 -3.84 20.03
CA GLY A 191 2.92 -4.25 21.24
C GLY A 191 2.43 -3.50 22.47
N GLU A 192 3.04 -3.82 23.62
CA GLU A 192 2.76 -3.18 24.89
C GLU A 192 3.17 -1.70 24.86
N VAL A 193 2.34 -0.83 25.41
CA VAL A 193 2.61 0.62 25.50
C VAL A 193 3.81 0.90 26.41
N GLY A 194 4.67 1.82 26.01
CA GLY A 194 5.87 2.22 26.73
C GLY A 194 7.13 1.57 26.17
N PRO A 195 8.15 1.29 26.98
CA PRO A 195 9.42 0.73 26.54
C PRO A 195 9.35 -0.79 26.28
N GLY A 196 8.17 -1.33 26.04
CA GLY A 196 7.98 -2.74 25.72
C GLY A 196 8.64 -3.13 24.39
N PRO A 197 8.83 -4.44 24.12
CA PRO A 197 9.46 -4.91 22.91
C PRO A 197 8.62 -4.53 21.68
N SER A 198 9.29 -4.06 20.63
CA SER A 198 8.68 -3.82 19.33
C SER A 198 8.64 -5.13 18.52
N TYR A 199 7.90 -5.16 17.41
CA TYR A 199 7.54 -6.37 16.66
C TYR A 199 8.67 -7.40 16.44
N LEU A 200 9.90 -6.94 16.13
CA LEU A 200 11.06 -7.80 15.89
C LEU A 200 11.99 -7.95 17.10
N ASP A 201 11.68 -7.31 18.21
CA ASP A 201 12.53 -7.41 19.40
C ASP A 201 12.35 -8.78 20.07
N PRO A 202 13.42 -9.32 20.69
CA PRO A 202 13.32 -10.54 21.46
C PRO A 202 12.23 -10.45 22.54
N GLY A 203 11.38 -11.46 22.60
CA GLY A 203 10.28 -11.53 23.57
C GLY A 203 9.01 -10.78 23.20
N SER A 204 8.95 -10.11 22.03
CA SER A 204 7.74 -9.45 21.55
C SER A 204 6.61 -10.42 21.20
N GLY A 205 6.96 -11.64 20.76
CA GLY A 205 6.01 -12.58 20.16
C GLY A 205 5.36 -12.07 18.87
N GLY A 206 5.87 -10.97 18.31
CA GLY A 206 5.28 -10.34 17.12
C GLY A 206 5.20 -11.26 15.91
N PRO A 207 6.33 -11.82 15.43
CA PRO A 207 6.34 -12.70 14.27
C PRO A 207 5.51 -13.99 14.44
N GLU A 208 5.33 -14.46 15.67
CA GLU A 208 4.55 -15.64 16.03
C GLU A 208 3.09 -15.33 16.38
N ASN A 209 2.69 -14.04 16.37
CA ASN A 209 1.36 -13.63 16.77
C ASN A 209 0.30 -14.15 15.78
N ASP A 210 -0.51 -15.12 16.23
CA ASP A 210 -1.51 -15.80 15.41
C ASP A 210 -2.56 -14.84 14.83
N PHE A 211 -3.03 -13.87 15.63
CA PHE A 211 -4.01 -12.89 15.17
C PHE A 211 -3.46 -12.01 14.04
N THR A 212 -2.23 -11.51 14.18
CA THR A 212 -1.55 -10.71 13.15
C THR A 212 -1.32 -11.54 11.89
N ASN A 213 -0.81 -12.76 12.03
CA ASN A 213 -0.52 -13.66 10.92
C ASN A 213 -1.78 -14.06 10.16
N ARG A 214 -2.87 -14.40 10.86
CA ARG A 214 -4.18 -14.67 10.25
C ARG A 214 -4.70 -13.47 9.46
N ASN A 215 -4.69 -12.27 10.06
CA ASN A 215 -5.21 -11.08 9.40
C ASN A 215 -4.33 -10.67 8.20
N THR A 216 -3.02 -10.80 8.31
CA THR A 216 -2.09 -10.60 7.19
C THR A 216 -2.39 -11.58 6.05
N THR A 217 -2.61 -12.86 6.37
CA THR A 217 -2.98 -13.89 5.38
C THR A 217 -4.27 -13.51 4.66
N PHE A 218 -5.33 -13.14 5.40
CA PHE A 218 -6.62 -12.77 4.80
C PHE A 218 -6.48 -11.52 3.92
N LEU A 219 -5.76 -10.50 4.39
CA LEU A 219 -5.49 -9.29 3.62
C LEU A 219 -4.83 -9.62 2.29
N ILE A 220 -3.75 -10.42 2.30
CA ILE A 220 -2.99 -10.73 1.09
C ILE A 220 -3.81 -11.56 0.10
N TRP A 221 -4.56 -12.57 0.57
CA TRP A 221 -5.45 -13.33 -0.29
C TRP A 221 -6.56 -12.47 -0.89
N ASN A 222 -7.19 -11.59 -0.11
CA ASN A 222 -8.21 -10.68 -0.61
C ASN A 222 -7.64 -9.68 -1.63
N CYS A 223 -6.41 -9.21 -1.44
CA CYS A 223 -5.72 -8.38 -2.43
C CYS A 223 -5.51 -9.14 -3.76
N MET A 224 -5.02 -10.38 -3.71
CA MET A 224 -4.82 -11.20 -4.91
C MET A 224 -6.12 -11.49 -5.64
N HIS A 225 -7.16 -11.89 -4.91
CA HIS A 225 -8.48 -12.17 -5.51
C HIS A 225 -9.04 -10.94 -6.21
N LEU A 226 -9.05 -9.80 -5.52
CA LEU A 226 -9.61 -8.58 -6.08
C LEU A 226 -8.77 -8.06 -7.27
N ALA A 227 -7.44 -8.09 -7.17
CA ALA A 227 -6.56 -7.70 -8.28
C ALA A 227 -6.76 -8.62 -9.49
N ARG A 228 -6.94 -9.94 -9.28
CA ARG A 228 -7.25 -10.88 -10.34
C ARG A 228 -8.58 -10.56 -11.02
N MET A 229 -9.64 -10.36 -10.24
CA MET A 229 -10.96 -9.98 -10.77
C MET A 229 -10.90 -8.67 -11.57
N LEU A 230 -10.20 -7.67 -11.07
CA LEU A 230 -10.05 -6.39 -11.77
C LEU A 230 -9.26 -6.56 -13.08
N LYS A 231 -8.15 -7.30 -13.05
CA LYS A 231 -7.29 -7.50 -14.22
C LYS A 231 -8.01 -8.29 -15.31
N ASP A 232 -8.74 -9.33 -14.96
CA ASP A 232 -9.52 -10.17 -15.89
C ASP A 232 -10.66 -9.38 -16.56
N ASN A 233 -11.23 -8.39 -15.87
CA ASN A 233 -12.27 -7.53 -16.41
C ASN A 233 -11.74 -6.21 -17.00
N GLY A 234 -10.42 -6.04 -17.11
CA GLY A 234 -9.81 -4.81 -17.63
C GLY A 234 -10.03 -3.59 -16.72
N GLY A 235 -10.12 -3.80 -15.39
CA GLY A 235 -10.34 -2.76 -14.39
C GLY A 235 -11.80 -2.40 -14.18
N ILE A 236 -12.05 -1.22 -13.63
CA ILE A 236 -13.39 -0.69 -13.42
C ILE A 236 -13.99 -0.26 -14.78
N PRO A 237 -15.25 -0.63 -15.11
CA PRO A 237 -15.91 -0.17 -16.33
C PRO A 237 -15.98 1.37 -16.42
N ALA A 238 -15.66 1.91 -17.59
CA ALA A 238 -15.67 3.35 -17.83
C ALA A 238 -17.06 3.81 -18.28
N HIS A 239 -17.96 3.95 -17.34
CA HIS A 239 -19.31 4.46 -17.57
C HIS A 239 -19.83 5.20 -16.35
N GLY A 240 -20.13 6.49 -16.49
CA GLY A 240 -20.65 7.34 -15.42
C GLY A 240 -19.60 7.74 -14.36
N ASN A 241 -18.33 7.43 -14.56
CA ASN A 241 -17.22 7.67 -13.63
C ASN A 241 -15.98 8.25 -14.33
N GLN A 242 -16.21 9.04 -15.37
CA GLN A 242 -15.18 9.68 -16.19
C GLN A 242 -15.26 11.20 -16.01
N PRO A 243 -14.29 11.83 -15.32
CA PRO A 243 -14.26 13.28 -15.12
C PRO A 243 -14.35 14.07 -16.42
N ASP A 244 -13.58 13.69 -17.45
CA ASP A 244 -13.59 14.36 -18.77
C ASP A 244 -14.97 14.35 -19.42
N ALA A 245 -15.64 13.19 -19.40
CA ALA A 245 -16.97 13.07 -19.98
C ALA A 245 -17.99 13.89 -19.19
N TRP A 246 -17.86 13.93 -17.86
CA TRP A 246 -18.69 14.78 -17.02
C TRP A 246 -18.50 16.27 -17.36
N ASP A 247 -17.26 16.73 -17.45
CA ASP A 247 -16.92 18.11 -17.78
C ASP A 247 -17.33 18.47 -19.22
N ALA A 248 -17.29 17.53 -20.15
CA ALA A 248 -17.79 17.68 -21.52
C ALA A 248 -19.33 17.68 -21.65
N GLY A 249 -20.07 17.50 -20.54
CA GLY A 249 -21.53 17.63 -20.52
C GLY A 249 -22.32 16.32 -20.53
N CYS A 250 -21.69 15.16 -20.28
CA CYS A 250 -22.43 13.88 -20.19
C CYS A 250 -23.26 13.72 -18.90
N LYS A 251 -23.35 14.77 -18.12
CA LYS A 251 -24.02 14.86 -16.83
C LYS A 251 -25.54 14.89 -16.86
N THR A 252 -26.12 14.56 -18.02
CA THR A 252 -27.59 14.41 -18.20
C THR A 252 -28.40 15.55 -17.59
N ASP A 253 -28.03 16.78 -17.93
CA ASP A 253 -28.64 18.03 -17.45
C ASP A 253 -28.57 18.26 -15.92
N PHE A 254 -27.88 17.40 -15.20
CA PHE A 254 -27.66 17.62 -13.78
C PHE A 254 -26.75 18.84 -13.57
N LYS A 255 -27.29 19.88 -12.97
CA LYS A 255 -26.55 21.09 -12.58
C LYS A 255 -26.38 21.08 -11.07
N ASN A 256 -25.16 21.02 -10.61
CA ASN A 256 -24.89 21.28 -9.19
C ASN A 256 -24.97 22.79 -8.94
N PRO A 257 -25.96 23.29 -8.19
CA PRO A 257 -26.13 24.72 -7.96
C PRO A 257 -25.03 25.34 -7.10
N GLU A 258 -24.25 24.52 -6.39
CA GLU A 258 -23.14 24.95 -5.56
C GLU A 258 -21.83 25.12 -6.35
N HIS A 259 -21.71 24.53 -7.51
CA HIS A 259 -20.58 24.69 -8.42
C HIS A 259 -20.95 25.59 -9.60
N LYS A 260 -20.87 26.87 -9.35
CA LYS A 260 -20.79 27.86 -10.42
C LYS A 260 -19.34 28.03 -10.82
N ARG A 261 -18.93 27.49 -11.94
CA ARG A 261 -17.70 27.89 -12.63
C ARG A 261 -17.95 29.17 -13.40
#